data_e4ca9fc93dd8a6eb3158ccda45109904
#
_entry.id   e4ca9fc93dd8a6eb3158ccda45109904
#
_cell.length_a   1.000
_cell.length_b   1.000
_cell.length_c   1.000
_cell.angle_alpha   90.00
_cell.angle_beta   90.00
_cell.angle_gamma   90.00
#
_symmetry.space_group_name_H-M   'P 1'
#
loop_
_entity.id
_entity.type
_entity.pdbx_description
1 polymer ?
#
loop_
_entity_poly.entity_id
_entity_poly.type
_entity_poly.pdbx_seq_one_letter_code
_entity_poly.pdbx_strand_id
1 'polypeptide(L)'
;MANQKIAFASGLYDRFLPLYTKQVVPEGIDLDFTVIDNPREIFDRMAGGLEFDACEMSGTEYITHLATGNSPFVALPVFASRMFRHGFITINTKSGIQTPKDLEGRRLGVQLYTMSAAMWIRGMLQHDHGVDLSGVTWVQGSIDSAGTHGTPTVLPLLKQPDVVNNESDRSLSQLLEDGEIDAILSAQLPTGLGTHPDIARLFSDVRAVETDYYTRTKIFPIMHFVVIRKDVYDANPAVAGALYDAFCKAKDVALERMFYTGALRYMMPFLPDDLDEIDRVFGGDPWPYGIEPNRPTLEAEIQ
;
A
#
# COMPACT_ATOMS: atom_id res chain seq x y z
N MET A 1 -3.32 -37.86 -4.77
CA MET A 1 -3.45 -37.05 -6.00
C MET A 1 -2.20 -36.15 -6.07
N ALA A 2 -1.71 -35.80 -7.26
CA ALA A 2 -0.60 -34.88 -7.38
C ALA A 2 -1.06 -33.47 -6.92
N ASN A 3 -0.18 -32.72 -6.24
CA ASN A 3 -0.47 -31.35 -5.83
C ASN A 3 -0.65 -30.47 -7.07
N GLN A 4 -1.59 -29.52 -7.01
CA GLN A 4 -1.77 -28.52 -8.05
C GLN A 4 -0.62 -27.51 -7.98
N LYS A 5 0.10 -27.30 -9.09
CA LYS A 5 1.12 -26.27 -9.16
C LYS A 5 0.46 -24.90 -9.27
N ILE A 6 0.88 -23.94 -8.42
CA ILE A 6 0.43 -22.54 -8.42
C ILE A 6 1.66 -21.63 -8.48
N ALA A 7 1.79 -20.87 -9.55
CA ALA A 7 2.80 -19.82 -9.69
C ALA A 7 2.33 -18.57 -8.92
N PHE A 8 3.06 -18.18 -7.87
CA PHE A 8 2.75 -17.04 -7.02
C PHE A 8 3.88 -16.03 -7.02
N ALA A 9 3.58 -14.73 -7.17
CA ALA A 9 4.55 -13.66 -7.13
C ALA A 9 4.21 -12.61 -6.07
N SER A 10 5.18 -12.23 -5.25
CA SER A 10 5.08 -11.17 -4.25
C SER A 10 6.45 -10.71 -3.77
N GLY A 11 6.50 -9.57 -3.08
CA GLY A 11 7.64 -9.21 -2.25
C GLY A 11 7.87 -10.23 -1.13
N LEU A 12 9.13 -10.35 -0.69
CA LEU A 12 9.46 -11.28 0.41
C LEU A 12 9.22 -10.61 1.78
N TYR A 13 7.95 -10.49 2.15
CA TYR A 13 7.54 -10.01 3.47
C TYR A 13 7.81 -11.06 4.56
N ASP A 14 8.03 -10.61 5.80
CA ASP A 14 8.20 -11.49 6.97
C ASP A 14 7.06 -12.51 7.14
N ARG A 15 5.81 -12.05 6.93
CA ARG A 15 4.58 -12.86 6.97
C ARG A 15 4.40 -13.82 5.80
N PHE A 16 5.19 -13.70 4.73
CA PHE A 16 5.22 -14.60 3.58
C PHE A 16 6.47 -15.49 3.56
N LEU A 17 7.50 -15.13 4.33
CA LEU A 17 8.74 -15.90 4.42
C LEU A 17 8.52 -17.38 4.76
N PRO A 18 7.59 -17.78 5.66
CA PRO A 18 7.35 -19.19 5.94
C PRO A 18 6.81 -19.99 4.74
N LEU A 19 6.07 -19.35 3.82
CA LEU A 19 5.65 -19.97 2.56
C LEU A 19 6.82 -20.14 1.60
N TYR A 20 7.64 -19.10 1.44
CA TYR A 20 8.82 -19.15 0.59
C TYR A 20 9.83 -20.21 1.04
N THR A 21 10.07 -20.32 2.34
CA THR A 21 10.99 -21.32 2.93
C THR A 21 10.37 -22.72 3.05
N LYS A 22 9.11 -22.90 2.63
CA LYS A 22 8.35 -24.15 2.75
C LYS A 22 8.19 -24.64 4.20
N GLN A 23 8.33 -23.74 5.19
CA GLN A 23 7.98 -24.04 6.59
C GLN A 23 6.46 -24.21 6.74
N VAL A 24 5.70 -23.46 5.96
CA VAL A 24 4.26 -23.61 5.77
C VAL A 24 4.01 -23.98 4.31
N VAL A 25 3.24 -25.04 4.08
CA VAL A 25 2.88 -25.53 2.74
C VAL A 25 1.36 -25.53 2.64
N PRO A 26 0.76 -24.93 1.60
CA PRO A 26 -0.68 -25.01 1.38
C PRO A 26 -1.10 -26.44 1.07
N GLU A 27 -2.25 -26.84 1.60
CA GLU A 27 -2.75 -28.21 1.40
C GLU A 27 -3.12 -28.45 -0.06
N GLY A 28 -2.62 -29.54 -0.64
CA GLY A 28 -2.90 -29.93 -2.03
C GLY A 28 -2.28 -29.03 -3.10
N ILE A 29 -1.42 -28.06 -2.71
CA ILE A 29 -0.79 -27.11 -3.61
C ILE A 29 0.74 -27.25 -3.55
N ASP A 30 1.38 -27.24 -4.72
CA ASP A 30 2.81 -27.01 -4.89
C ASP A 30 3.00 -25.52 -5.28
N LEU A 31 3.32 -24.70 -4.27
CA LEU A 31 3.47 -23.24 -4.43
C LEU A 31 4.86 -22.93 -5.00
N ASP A 32 4.88 -22.42 -6.24
CA ASP A 32 6.07 -21.91 -6.92
C ASP A 32 6.16 -20.39 -6.66
N PHE A 33 6.89 -20.02 -5.58
CA PHE A 33 6.95 -18.64 -5.09
C PHE A 33 8.10 -17.87 -5.76
N THR A 34 7.77 -16.93 -6.62
CA THR A 34 8.70 -15.97 -7.23
C THR A 34 8.75 -14.69 -6.40
N VAL A 35 9.96 -14.34 -5.91
CA VAL A 35 10.19 -13.09 -5.19
C VAL A 35 10.48 -11.97 -6.18
N ILE A 36 9.72 -10.87 -6.08
CA ILE A 36 9.91 -9.64 -6.86
C ILE A 36 9.79 -8.46 -5.91
N ASP A 37 10.89 -7.73 -5.70
CA ASP A 37 10.95 -6.66 -4.69
C ASP A 37 10.21 -5.39 -5.10
N ASN A 38 10.09 -5.14 -6.41
CA ASN A 38 9.32 -4.00 -6.91
C ASN A 38 7.87 -4.40 -7.18
N PRO A 39 6.88 -4.01 -6.34
CA PRO A 39 5.49 -4.40 -6.54
C PRO A 39 4.92 -3.93 -7.89
N ARG A 40 5.38 -2.77 -8.43
CA ARG A 40 4.93 -2.27 -9.73
C ARG A 40 5.22 -3.28 -10.85
N GLU A 41 6.36 -3.95 -10.80
CA GLU A 41 6.70 -4.99 -11.78
C GLU A 41 5.72 -6.17 -11.73
N ILE A 42 5.32 -6.61 -10.52
CA ILE A 42 4.33 -7.68 -10.36
C ILE A 42 3.00 -7.27 -10.99
N PHE A 43 2.54 -6.04 -10.69
CA PHE A 43 1.25 -5.54 -11.16
C PHE A 43 1.22 -5.42 -12.67
N ASP A 44 2.28 -4.87 -13.29
CA ASP A 44 2.37 -4.73 -14.74
C ASP A 44 2.39 -6.08 -15.46
N ARG A 45 3.14 -7.07 -14.95
CA ARG A 45 3.21 -8.43 -15.50
C ARG A 45 1.87 -9.17 -15.35
N MET A 46 1.18 -8.96 -14.23
CA MET A 46 -0.11 -9.60 -13.99
C MET A 46 -1.24 -8.94 -14.78
N ALA A 47 -1.34 -7.60 -14.78
CA ALA A 47 -2.39 -6.88 -15.51
C ALA A 47 -2.20 -6.98 -17.04
N GLY A 48 -0.96 -6.96 -17.51
CA GLY A 48 -0.64 -6.99 -18.93
C GLY A 48 -0.64 -8.37 -19.57
N GLY A 49 -0.28 -9.42 -18.81
CA GLY A 49 -0.05 -10.76 -19.37
C GLY A 49 -0.65 -11.92 -18.59
N LEU A 50 -1.28 -11.67 -17.43
CA LEU A 50 -1.79 -12.72 -16.53
C LEU A 50 -0.74 -13.79 -16.23
N GLU A 51 0.51 -13.35 -16.01
CA GLU A 51 1.69 -14.23 -15.99
C GLU A 51 1.69 -15.23 -14.84
N PHE A 52 1.11 -14.85 -13.70
CA PHE A 52 1.06 -15.68 -12.50
C PHE A 52 -0.34 -16.26 -12.27
N ASP A 53 -0.45 -17.39 -11.58
CA ASP A 53 -1.73 -17.94 -11.15
C ASP A 53 -2.32 -17.15 -9.99
N ALA A 54 -1.46 -16.64 -9.11
CA ALA A 54 -1.80 -15.74 -8.02
C ALA A 54 -0.66 -14.75 -7.78
N CYS A 55 -0.97 -13.56 -7.25
CA CYS A 55 0.06 -12.58 -6.93
C CYS A 55 -0.42 -11.53 -5.92
N GLU A 56 0.52 -10.74 -5.45
CA GLU A 56 0.26 -9.44 -4.84
C GLU A 56 -0.24 -8.44 -5.90
N MET A 57 -1.26 -7.64 -5.57
CA MET A 57 -1.84 -6.64 -6.47
C MET A 57 -2.24 -5.37 -5.73
N SER A 58 -2.09 -4.21 -6.40
CA SER A 58 -2.56 -2.91 -5.90
C SER A 58 -4.05 -2.95 -5.58
N GLY A 59 -4.45 -2.42 -4.41
CA GLY A 59 -5.85 -2.36 -3.99
C GLY A 59 -6.70 -1.57 -4.99
N THR A 60 -6.24 -0.38 -5.39
CA THR A 60 -6.96 0.44 -6.36
C THR A 60 -7.08 -0.20 -7.74
N GLU A 61 -6.05 -0.88 -8.22
CA GLU A 61 -6.12 -1.59 -9.51
C GLU A 61 -7.13 -2.73 -9.42
N TYR A 62 -7.12 -3.52 -8.34
CA TYR A 62 -8.10 -4.58 -8.13
C TYR A 62 -9.54 -4.06 -8.08
N ILE A 63 -9.80 -3.00 -7.28
CA ILE A 63 -11.13 -2.38 -7.16
C ILE A 63 -11.59 -1.80 -8.51
N THR A 64 -10.67 -1.20 -9.27
CA THR A 64 -10.97 -0.70 -10.61
C THR A 64 -11.42 -1.84 -11.53
N HIS A 65 -10.73 -2.99 -11.51
CA HIS A 65 -11.17 -4.18 -12.26
C HIS A 65 -12.54 -4.68 -11.80
N LEU A 66 -12.82 -4.71 -10.50
CA LEU A 66 -14.15 -5.09 -9.99
C LEU A 66 -15.25 -4.16 -10.48
N ALA A 67 -15.00 -2.86 -10.54
CA ALA A 67 -15.96 -1.86 -11.00
C ALA A 67 -16.39 -2.06 -12.46
N THR A 68 -15.61 -2.77 -13.28
CA THR A 68 -15.99 -3.14 -14.65
C THR A 68 -17.07 -4.24 -14.72
N GLY A 69 -17.28 -4.96 -13.64
CA GLY A 69 -18.12 -6.17 -13.61
C GLY A 69 -17.48 -7.40 -14.26
N ASN A 70 -16.26 -7.29 -14.78
CA ASN A 70 -15.54 -8.38 -15.46
C ASN A 70 -14.08 -8.46 -15.02
N SER A 71 -13.85 -8.51 -13.70
CA SER A 71 -12.50 -8.66 -13.16
C SER A 71 -11.90 -10.02 -13.54
N PRO A 72 -10.67 -10.07 -14.09
CA PRO A 72 -9.97 -11.32 -14.30
C PRO A 72 -9.38 -11.90 -13.00
N PHE A 73 -9.64 -11.27 -11.86
CA PHE A 73 -9.08 -11.62 -10.57
C PHE A 73 -10.14 -11.86 -9.51
N VAL A 74 -9.81 -12.72 -8.54
CA VAL A 74 -10.54 -12.94 -7.29
C VAL A 74 -9.57 -12.64 -6.15
N ALA A 75 -9.88 -11.67 -5.28
CA ALA A 75 -9.04 -11.38 -4.14
C ALA A 75 -9.28 -12.37 -2.99
N LEU A 76 -8.20 -12.76 -2.33
CA LEU A 76 -8.23 -13.34 -1.00
C LEU A 76 -8.26 -12.21 0.04
N PRO A 77 -8.91 -12.38 1.20
CA PRO A 77 -8.83 -11.42 2.29
C PRO A 77 -7.49 -11.52 3.02
N VAL A 78 -6.41 -11.48 2.25
CA VAL A 78 -5.01 -11.48 2.65
C VAL A 78 -4.39 -10.19 2.14
N PHE A 79 -3.88 -9.38 3.06
CA PHE A 79 -3.40 -8.04 2.75
C PHE A 79 -1.87 -8.04 2.76
N ALA A 80 -1.30 -8.12 1.57
CA ALA A 80 0.15 -8.21 1.38
C ALA A 80 0.87 -6.95 1.89
N SER A 81 0.28 -5.77 1.72
CA SER A 81 0.85 -4.51 2.17
C SER A 81 -0.20 -3.62 2.82
N ARG A 82 0.17 -3.04 3.97
CA ARG A 82 -0.62 -2.04 4.71
C ARG A 82 0.32 -0.97 5.22
N MET A 83 -0.16 0.28 5.28
CA MET A 83 0.64 1.36 5.86
C MET A 83 -0.22 2.59 6.13
N PHE A 84 -0.07 3.20 7.30
CA PHE A 84 -0.56 4.55 7.53
C PHE A 84 0.12 5.54 6.59
N ARG A 85 -0.58 6.62 6.25
CA ARG A 85 -0.12 7.54 5.20
C ARG A 85 0.01 9.00 5.64
N HIS A 86 -0.27 9.31 6.89
CA HIS A 86 -0.10 10.67 7.42
C HIS A 86 1.36 11.14 7.32
N GLY A 87 2.30 10.25 7.63
CA GLY A 87 3.73 10.52 7.53
C GLY A 87 4.27 10.67 6.11
N PHE A 88 3.45 10.40 5.07
CA PHE A 88 3.82 10.47 3.66
C PHE A 88 3.33 11.73 2.95
N ILE A 89 2.85 12.72 3.71
CA ILE A 89 2.57 14.06 3.22
C ILE A 89 3.77 14.93 3.59
N THR A 90 4.58 15.28 2.59
CA THR A 90 5.76 16.15 2.74
C THR A 90 5.50 17.50 2.10
N ILE A 91 5.93 18.55 2.74
CA ILE A 91 5.69 19.94 2.33
C ILE A 91 7.01 20.70 2.16
N ASN A 92 7.00 21.69 1.31
CA ASN A 92 7.98 22.77 1.36
C ASN A 92 7.51 23.79 2.40
N THR A 93 8.25 24.00 3.48
CA THR A 93 7.88 24.88 4.59
C THR A 93 7.73 26.34 4.16
N LYS A 94 8.35 26.75 3.06
CA LYS A 94 8.21 28.10 2.47
C LYS A 94 6.88 28.31 1.75
N SER A 95 6.14 27.22 1.44
CA SER A 95 4.80 27.32 0.84
C SER A 95 3.74 27.92 1.79
N GLY A 96 4.05 27.98 3.09
CA GLY A 96 3.13 28.46 4.12
C GLY A 96 2.10 27.43 4.59
N ILE A 97 2.19 26.19 4.13
CA ILE A 97 1.33 25.08 4.58
C ILE A 97 1.69 24.73 6.02
N GLN A 98 0.70 24.73 6.92
CA GLN A 98 0.82 24.37 8.33
C GLN A 98 -0.21 23.31 8.74
N THR A 99 -1.35 23.25 8.06
CA THR A 99 -2.46 22.34 8.34
C THR A 99 -2.91 21.63 7.06
N PRO A 100 -3.63 20.50 7.15
CA PRO A 100 -4.20 19.83 5.97
C PRO A 100 -5.05 20.76 5.09
N LYS A 101 -5.77 21.71 5.67
CA LYS A 101 -6.60 22.68 4.94
C LYS A 101 -5.78 23.60 4.01
N ASP A 102 -4.54 23.86 4.34
CA ASP A 102 -3.68 24.72 3.51
C ASP A 102 -3.24 24.04 2.19
N LEU A 103 -3.58 22.77 1.99
CA LEU A 103 -3.36 22.03 0.74
C LEU A 103 -4.39 22.41 -0.35
N GLU A 104 -5.50 23.05 0.00
CA GLU A 104 -6.55 23.47 -0.94
C GLU A 104 -6.00 24.43 -1.99
N GLY A 105 -6.28 24.16 -3.27
CA GLY A 105 -5.85 25.00 -4.39
C GLY A 105 -4.35 24.98 -4.68
N ARG A 106 -3.58 24.08 -4.05
CA ARG A 106 -2.12 23.98 -4.20
C ARG A 106 -1.71 23.09 -5.38
N ARG A 107 -0.42 23.14 -5.70
CA ARG A 107 0.23 22.23 -6.65
C ARG A 107 0.86 21.08 -5.87
N LEU A 108 0.28 19.88 -6.00
CA LEU A 108 0.67 18.72 -5.20
C LEU A 108 1.29 17.62 -6.08
N GLY A 109 2.48 17.16 -5.70
CA GLY A 109 3.15 16.05 -6.37
C GLY A 109 2.57 14.70 -5.98
N VAL A 110 2.40 13.82 -6.97
CA VAL A 110 2.03 12.40 -6.78
C VAL A 110 2.84 11.51 -7.73
N GLN A 111 3.20 10.31 -7.28
CA GLN A 111 3.85 9.35 -8.19
C GLN A 111 2.91 8.87 -9.29
N LEU A 112 1.74 8.44 -8.89
CA LEU A 112 0.60 8.10 -9.75
C LEU A 112 -0.68 8.52 -9.04
N TYR A 113 -1.54 9.27 -9.71
CA TYR A 113 -2.81 9.72 -9.12
C TYR A 113 -3.69 8.54 -8.67
N THR A 114 -3.66 7.44 -9.40
CA THR A 114 -4.48 6.24 -9.19
C THR A 114 -3.86 5.21 -8.23
N MET A 115 -2.66 5.43 -7.69
CA MET A 115 -2.04 4.46 -6.77
C MET A 115 -2.77 4.42 -5.42
N SER A 116 -2.81 3.25 -4.78
CA SER A 116 -3.49 3.05 -3.49
C SER A 116 -3.04 4.05 -2.42
N ALA A 117 -1.74 4.33 -2.32
CA ALA A 117 -1.23 5.29 -1.35
C ALA A 117 -1.79 6.71 -1.55
N ALA A 118 -1.82 7.20 -2.79
CA ALA A 118 -2.37 8.52 -3.12
C ALA A 118 -3.88 8.57 -2.92
N MET A 119 -4.61 7.49 -3.23
CA MET A 119 -6.03 7.37 -2.96
C MET A 119 -6.31 7.47 -1.45
N TRP A 120 -5.62 6.68 -0.63
CA TRP A 120 -5.78 6.72 0.82
C TRP A 120 -5.47 8.08 1.43
N ILE A 121 -4.39 8.75 0.96
CA ILE A 121 -4.06 10.10 1.44
C ILE A 121 -5.18 11.08 1.08
N ARG A 122 -5.70 11.04 -0.15
CA ARG A 122 -6.81 11.91 -0.56
C ARG A 122 -8.07 11.63 0.25
N GLY A 123 -8.45 10.35 0.42
CA GLY A 123 -9.60 9.96 1.23
C GLY A 123 -9.48 10.46 2.67
N MET A 124 -8.34 10.27 3.31
CA MET A 124 -8.06 10.76 4.64
C MET A 124 -8.14 12.30 4.73
N LEU A 125 -7.55 13.03 3.78
CA LEU A 125 -7.62 14.48 3.75
C LEU A 125 -9.05 14.98 3.59
N GLN A 126 -9.86 14.36 2.75
CA GLN A 126 -11.25 14.74 2.53
C GLN A 126 -12.16 14.36 3.70
N HIS A 127 -12.10 13.13 4.18
CA HIS A 127 -13.06 12.60 5.15
C HIS A 127 -12.70 12.92 6.60
N ASP A 128 -11.41 12.93 6.94
CA ASP A 128 -10.97 13.18 8.33
C ASP A 128 -10.63 14.66 8.57
N HIS A 129 -10.09 15.36 7.56
CA HIS A 129 -9.68 16.76 7.67
C HIS A 129 -10.56 17.74 6.89
N GLY A 130 -11.53 17.25 6.13
CA GLY A 130 -12.49 18.07 5.37
C GLY A 130 -11.85 18.92 4.26
N VAL A 131 -10.70 18.50 3.71
CA VAL A 131 -9.96 19.23 2.66
C VAL A 131 -10.72 19.15 1.34
N ASP A 132 -10.94 20.28 0.69
CA ASP A 132 -11.46 20.34 -0.68
C ASP A 132 -10.31 20.21 -1.69
N LEU A 133 -10.23 19.04 -2.31
CA LEU A 133 -9.21 18.73 -3.31
C LEU A 133 -9.61 19.11 -4.75
N SER A 134 -10.78 19.72 -4.96
CA SER A 134 -11.29 20.04 -6.31
C SER A 134 -10.47 21.10 -7.03
N GLY A 135 -9.83 22.00 -6.29
CA GLY A 135 -8.97 23.07 -6.82
C GLY A 135 -7.47 22.71 -6.89
N VAL A 136 -7.10 21.49 -6.57
CA VAL A 136 -5.70 21.05 -6.55
C VAL A 136 -5.22 20.72 -7.96
N THR A 137 -4.05 21.24 -8.34
CA THR A 137 -3.31 20.79 -9.53
C THR A 137 -2.35 19.67 -9.13
N TRP A 138 -2.56 18.48 -9.67
CA TRP A 138 -1.73 17.31 -9.40
C TRP A 138 -0.58 17.22 -10.39
N VAL A 139 0.66 17.22 -9.89
CA VAL A 139 1.86 17.05 -10.71
C VAL A 139 2.33 15.60 -10.56
N GLN A 140 2.20 14.81 -11.63
CA GLN A 140 2.51 13.39 -11.62
C GLN A 140 3.91 13.11 -12.14
N GLY A 141 4.71 12.32 -11.40
CA GLY A 141 6.08 11.96 -11.80
C GLY A 141 6.77 11.05 -10.79
N SER A 142 8.00 10.66 -11.08
CA SER A 142 8.83 9.89 -10.14
C SER A 142 9.33 10.76 -8.99
N ILE A 143 9.52 10.15 -7.80
CA ILE A 143 9.94 10.88 -6.59
C ILE A 143 11.37 11.39 -6.69
N ASP A 144 12.34 10.51 -6.98
CA ASP A 144 13.77 10.83 -6.92
C ASP A 144 14.49 10.65 -8.27
N SER A 145 13.72 10.51 -9.35
CA SER A 145 14.24 10.47 -10.72
C SER A 145 13.35 11.26 -11.67
N ALA A 146 13.87 11.66 -12.82
CA ALA A 146 13.04 12.22 -13.88
C ALA A 146 12.09 11.17 -14.45
N GLY A 147 10.97 11.61 -15.03
CA GLY A 147 10.03 10.75 -15.74
C GLY A 147 8.91 10.19 -14.86
N THR A 148 8.31 9.09 -15.33
CA THR A 148 7.12 8.50 -14.71
C THR A 148 7.47 7.36 -13.75
N HIS A 149 6.58 7.09 -12.78
CA HIS A 149 6.72 5.96 -11.86
C HIS A 149 6.26 4.62 -12.49
N GLY A 150 5.50 4.67 -13.56
CA GLY A 150 4.96 3.50 -14.25
C GLY A 150 3.71 3.85 -15.05
N THR A 151 3.14 2.83 -15.70
CA THR A 151 1.92 2.98 -16.51
C THR A 151 0.88 1.98 -16.02
N PRO A 152 0.11 2.31 -14.95
CA PRO A 152 -0.86 1.38 -14.39
C PRO A 152 -1.98 1.08 -15.39
N THR A 153 -2.43 -0.16 -15.42
CA THR A 153 -3.59 -0.59 -16.20
C THR A 153 -4.86 -0.32 -15.38
N VAL A 154 -5.30 0.92 -15.37
CA VAL A 154 -6.54 1.33 -14.70
C VAL A 154 -7.56 1.83 -15.71
N LEU A 155 -8.83 1.71 -15.37
CA LEU A 155 -9.90 2.29 -16.18
C LEU A 155 -9.82 3.83 -16.19
N PRO A 156 -10.31 4.48 -17.26
CA PRO A 156 -10.47 5.92 -17.28
C PRO A 156 -11.31 6.38 -16.07
N LEU A 157 -10.83 7.42 -15.40
CA LEU A 157 -11.54 8.01 -14.27
C LEU A 157 -12.88 8.61 -14.73
N LEU A 158 -13.93 8.42 -13.94
CA LEU A 158 -15.27 8.99 -14.22
C LEU A 158 -15.25 10.52 -14.18
N LYS A 159 -14.46 11.07 -13.27
CA LYS A 159 -14.15 12.50 -13.21
C LYS A 159 -12.69 12.69 -13.50
N GLN A 160 -12.38 13.60 -14.44
CA GLN A 160 -10.99 13.91 -14.77
C GLN A 160 -10.49 14.95 -13.78
N PRO A 161 -9.53 14.60 -12.89
CA PRO A 161 -8.83 15.58 -12.05
C PRO A 161 -7.87 16.40 -12.91
N ASP A 162 -7.44 17.56 -12.39
CA ASP A 162 -6.38 18.37 -13.02
C ASP A 162 -5.01 17.70 -12.75
N VAL A 163 -4.64 16.73 -13.59
CA VAL A 163 -3.37 15.99 -13.51
C VAL A 163 -2.45 16.40 -14.66
N VAL A 164 -1.31 16.95 -14.31
CA VAL A 164 -0.25 17.36 -15.23
C VAL A 164 0.93 16.41 -15.05
N ASN A 165 1.40 15.79 -16.12
CA ASN A 165 2.62 15.00 -16.06
C ASN A 165 3.85 15.91 -15.94
N ASN A 166 4.80 15.50 -15.10
CA ASN A 166 6.09 16.16 -15.03
C ASN A 166 6.92 15.78 -16.26
N GLU A 167 7.00 16.67 -17.22
CA GLU A 167 7.78 16.49 -18.46
C GLU A 167 9.20 17.06 -18.34
N SER A 168 9.57 17.62 -17.18
CA SER A 168 10.91 18.12 -16.94
C SER A 168 11.92 16.99 -16.71
N ASP A 169 13.20 17.34 -16.76
CA ASP A 169 14.32 16.45 -16.42
C ASP A 169 14.58 16.35 -14.89
N ARG A 170 13.66 16.90 -14.07
CA ARG A 170 13.73 16.91 -12.61
C ARG A 170 12.73 15.93 -11.99
N SER A 171 13.08 15.42 -10.83
CA SER A 171 12.20 14.61 -9.99
C SER A 171 11.16 15.46 -9.24
N LEU A 172 10.12 14.82 -8.68
CA LEU A 172 9.17 15.52 -7.80
C LEU A 172 9.89 16.05 -6.54
N SER A 173 10.91 15.35 -6.01
CA SER A 173 11.72 15.85 -4.89
C SER A 173 12.39 17.17 -5.23
N GLN A 174 13.01 17.27 -6.41
CA GLN A 174 13.63 18.52 -6.86
C GLN A 174 12.61 19.63 -7.08
N LEU A 175 11.44 19.32 -7.66
CA LEU A 175 10.38 20.34 -7.81
C LEU A 175 9.85 20.83 -6.45
N LEU A 176 9.80 19.95 -5.43
CA LEU A 176 9.43 20.35 -4.08
C LEU A 176 10.51 21.23 -3.43
N GLU A 177 11.78 20.87 -3.57
CA GLU A 177 12.92 21.65 -3.06
C GLU A 177 13.00 23.04 -3.68
N ASP A 178 12.74 23.14 -4.98
CA ASP A 178 12.73 24.40 -5.73
C ASP A 178 11.45 25.24 -5.49
N GLY A 179 10.44 24.68 -4.81
CA GLY A 179 9.16 25.36 -4.54
C GLY A 179 8.23 25.46 -5.75
N GLU A 180 8.42 24.65 -6.78
CA GLU A 180 7.53 24.58 -7.94
C GLU A 180 6.29 23.75 -7.70
N ILE A 181 6.34 22.86 -6.70
CA ILE A 181 5.21 22.20 -6.07
C ILE A 181 5.25 22.46 -4.56
N ASP A 182 4.07 22.52 -3.93
CA ASP A 182 3.94 22.91 -2.52
C ASP A 182 4.09 21.71 -1.56
N ALA A 183 3.67 20.53 -2.01
CA ALA A 183 3.75 19.29 -1.24
C ALA A 183 3.81 18.05 -2.14
N ILE A 184 4.21 16.92 -1.57
CA ILE A 184 4.17 15.59 -2.20
C ILE A 184 3.30 14.65 -1.34
N LEU A 185 2.37 13.96 -2.00
CA LEU A 185 1.50 12.92 -1.43
C LEU A 185 1.84 11.59 -2.13
N SER A 186 2.58 10.70 -1.47
CA SER A 186 3.22 9.59 -2.18
C SER A 186 3.31 8.31 -1.36
N ALA A 187 3.70 7.22 -2.01
CA ALA A 187 4.07 5.96 -1.37
C ALA A 187 5.50 5.96 -0.81
N GLN A 188 6.36 6.85 -1.33
CA GLN A 188 7.75 6.99 -0.93
C GLN A 188 7.99 8.40 -0.39
N LEU A 189 8.94 8.52 0.52
CA LEU A 189 9.38 9.81 1.04
C LEU A 189 10.45 10.39 0.12
N PRO A 190 10.43 11.72 -0.15
CA PRO A 190 11.45 12.38 -0.96
C PRO A 190 12.81 12.36 -0.23
N THR A 191 13.90 12.26 -0.98
CA THR A 191 15.28 12.23 -0.45
C THR A 191 15.65 13.48 0.32
N GLY A 192 15.03 14.62 0.01
CA GLY A 192 15.22 15.87 0.74
C GLY A 192 14.67 15.87 2.18
N LEU A 193 13.79 14.93 2.53
CA LEU A 193 13.25 14.87 3.89
C LEU A 193 14.34 14.51 4.91
N GLY A 194 14.56 15.39 5.89
CA GLY A 194 15.59 15.25 6.91
C GLY A 194 16.98 15.71 6.48
N THR A 195 17.18 16.11 5.23
CA THR A 195 18.46 16.63 4.71
C THR A 195 18.32 18.05 4.16
N HIS A 196 17.22 18.39 3.55
CA HIS A 196 16.95 19.74 3.06
C HIS A 196 16.22 20.57 4.13
N PRO A 197 16.66 21.83 4.44
CA PRO A 197 16.12 22.61 5.56
C PRO A 197 14.66 23.01 5.40
N ASP A 198 14.17 23.10 4.18
CA ASP A 198 12.82 23.54 3.88
C ASP A 198 11.83 22.38 3.62
N ILE A 199 12.28 21.12 3.72
CA ILE A 199 11.42 19.95 3.49
C ILE A 199 11.09 19.27 4.82
N ALA A 200 9.79 19.18 5.12
CA ALA A 200 9.29 18.60 6.35
C ALA A 200 8.03 17.75 6.10
N ARG A 201 7.66 16.92 7.08
CA ARG A 201 6.33 16.30 7.10
C ARG A 201 5.28 17.32 7.51
N LEU A 202 4.10 17.23 6.92
CA LEU A 202 2.94 18.05 7.35
C LEU A 202 2.57 17.77 8.80
N PHE A 203 2.56 16.50 9.21
CA PHE A 203 2.33 16.09 10.58
C PHE A 203 3.66 15.88 11.29
N SER A 204 3.97 16.71 12.29
CA SER A 204 5.24 16.65 13.03
C SER A 204 5.36 15.40 13.93
N ASP A 205 4.26 15.00 14.58
CA ASP A 205 4.18 13.77 15.36
C ASP A 205 3.30 12.75 14.64
N VAL A 206 3.91 12.10 13.67
CA VAL A 206 3.24 11.10 12.82
C VAL A 206 2.65 9.95 13.65
N ARG A 207 3.42 9.46 14.64
CA ARG A 207 3.00 8.32 15.45
C ARG A 207 1.75 8.62 16.25
N ALA A 208 1.69 9.79 16.87
CA ALA A 208 0.51 10.22 17.64
C ALA A 208 -0.73 10.37 16.73
N VAL A 209 -0.56 10.99 15.55
CA VAL A 209 -1.65 11.19 14.59
C VAL A 209 -2.18 9.86 14.06
N GLU A 210 -1.32 8.93 13.67
CA GLU A 210 -1.69 7.62 13.14
C GLU A 210 -2.33 6.72 14.20
N THR A 211 -1.84 6.79 15.45
CA THR A 211 -2.44 6.08 16.59
C THR A 211 -3.84 6.62 16.91
N ASP A 212 -4.02 7.94 16.93
CA ASP A 212 -5.34 8.56 17.12
C ASP A 212 -6.31 8.18 16.00
N TYR A 213 -5.86 8.28 14.74
CA TYR A 213 -6.65 7.90 13.56
C TYR A 213 -7.16 6.46 13.68
N TYR A 214 -6.27 5.50 13.93
CA TYR A 214 -6.67 4.10 14.10
C TYR A 214 -7.59 3.88 15.31
N THR A 215 -7.31 4.56 16.43
CA THR A 215 -8.13 4.42 17.64
C THR A 215 -9.56 4.86 17.41
N ARG A 216 -9.78 5.96 16.67
CA ARG A 216 -11.11 6.51 16.34
C ARG A 216 -11.81 5.72 15.25
N THR A 217 -11.10 5.34 14.18
CA THR A 217 -11.70 4.85 12.95
C THR A 217 -11.61 3.34 12.79
N LYS A 218 -10.65 2.70 13.44
CA LYS A 218 -10.25 1.30 13.20
C LYS A 218 -9.79 1.03 11.77
N ILE A 219 -9.42 2.09 11.03
CA ILE A 219 -8.90 2.00 9.67
C ILE A 219 -7.38 1.89 9.72
N PHE A 220 -6.85 0.77 9.23
CA PHE A 220 -5.44 0.64 8.89
C PHE A 220 -5.33 0.42 7.38
N PRO A 221 -4.89 1.42 6.61
CA PRO A 221 -4.98 1.43 5.15
C PRO A 221 -4.34 0.21 4.50
N ILE A 222 -5.10 -0.45 3.62
CA ILE A 222 -4.63 -1.59 2.81
C ILE A 222 -4.09 -1.04 1.50
N MET A 223 -2.86 -1.44 1.15
CA MET A 223 -2.23 -1.04 -0.10
C MET A 223 -2.37 -2.12 -1.16
N HIS A 224 -2.14 -3.38 -0.75
CA HIS A 224 -2.11 -4.50 -1.69
C HIS A 224 -2.87 -5.70 -1.15
N PHE A 225 -3.62 -6.36 -2.03
CA PHE A 225 -4.29 -7.64 -1.82
C PHE A 225 -3.45 -8.80 -2.38
N VAL A 226 -3.74 -10.01 -1.93
CA VAL A 226 -3.39 -11.22 -2.69
C VAL A 226 -4.58 -11.56 -3.60
N VAL A 227 -4.31 -11.70 -4.89
CA VAL A 227 -5.33 -12.08 -5.87
C VAL A 227 -4.98 -13.42 -6.52
N ILE A 228 -6.02 -14.15 -6.92
CA ILE A 228 -5.93 -15.36 -7.76
C ILE A 228 -6.52 -15.01 -9.12
N ARG A 229 -5.93 -15.48 -10.19
CA ARG A 229 -6.51 -15.39 -11.52
C ARG A 229 -7.86 -16.11 -11.54
N LYS A 230 -8.87 -15.45 -12.13
CA LYS A 230 -10.25 -15.94 -12.08
C LYS A 230 -10.42 -17.31 -12.73
N ASP A 231 -9.73 -17.61 -13.82
CA ASP A 231 -9.78 -18.92 -14.49
C ASP A 231 -9.17 -20.04 -13.64
N VAL A 232 -8.11 -19.74 -12.86
CA VAL A 232 -7.53 -20.69 -11.89
C VAL A 232 -8.52 -20.97 -10.76
N TYR A 233 -9.18 -19.91 -10.23
CA TYR A 233 -10.21 -20.04 -9.21
C TYR A 233 -11.43 -20.84 -9.73
N ASP A 234 -11.92 -20.50 -10.92
CA ASP A 234 -13.11 -21.16 -11.52
C ASP A 234 -12.84 -22.67 -11.80
N ALA A 235 -11.60 -23.00 -12.17
CA ALA A 235 -11.20 -24.40 -12.40
C ALA A 235 -11.13 -25.21 -11.09
N ASN A 236 -10.73 -24.60 -9.98
CA ASN A 236 -10.66 -25.25 -8.66
C ASN A 236 -10.81 -24.23 -7.53
N PRO A 237 -12.05 -23.92 -7.08
CA PRO A 237 -12.28 -22.96 -6.00
C PRO A 237 -11.63 -23.31 -4.65
N ALA A 238 -11.28 -24.59 -4.41
CA ALA A 238 -10.62 -25.01 -3.18
C ALA A 238 -9.21 -24.40 -3.02
N VAL A 239 -8.57 -23.96 -4.12
CA VAL A 239 -7.28 -23.26 -4.10
C VAL A 239 -7.34 -22.01 -3.21
N ALA A 240 -8.45 -21.26 -3.26
CA ALA A 240 -8.60 -20.04 -2.47
C ALA A 240 -8.54 -20.31 -0.96
N GLY A 241 -9.27 -21.35 -0.48
CA GLY A 241 -9.26 -21.75 0.93
C GLY A 241 -7.89 -22.25 1.37
N ALA A 242 -7.27 -23.14 0.58
CA ALA A 242 -5.96 -23.69 0.90
C ALA A 242 -4.85 -22.62 0.96
N LEU A 243 -4.86 -21.65 0.05
CA LEU A 243 -3.94 -20.49 0.08
C LEU A 243 -4.23 -19.60 1.28
N TYR A 244 -5.49 -19.25 1.53
CA TYR A 244 -5.87 -18.40 2.67
C TYR A 244 -5.39 -18.99 4.00
N ASP A 245 -5.65 -20.28 4.24
CA ASP A 245 -5.22 -20.98 5.46
C ASP A 245 -3.69 -20.99 5.60
N ALA A 246 -2.98 -21.19 4.49
CA ALA A 246 -1.52 -21.18 4.49
C ALA A 246 -0.96 -19.78 4.76
N PHE A 247 -1.56 -18.72 4.20
CA PHE A 247 -1.17 -17.34 4.52
C PHE A 247 -1.42 -16.99 5.99
N CYS A 248 -2.56 -17.42 6.56
CA CYS A 248 -2.84 -17.23 7.98
C CYS A 248 -1.77 -17.91 8.86
N LYS A 249 -1.47 -19.19 8.59
CA LYS A 249 -0.43 -19.93 9.32
C LYS A 249 0.95 -19.30 9.18
N ALA A 250 1.29 -18.82 7.98
CA ALA A 250 2.58 -18.15 7.74
C ALA A 250 2.68 -16.83 8.51
N LYS A 251 1.59 -16.05 8.58
CA LYS A 251 1.52 -14.82 9.38
C LYS A 251 1.68 -15.14 10.87
N ASP A 252 1.02 -16.18 11.38
CA ASP A 252 1.13 -16.56 12.79
C ASP A 252 2.58 -16.90 13.16
N VAL A 253 3.29 -17.65 12.31
CA VAL A 253 4.74 -17.90 12.48
C VAL A 253 5.54 -16.61 12.50
N ALA A 254 5.21 -15.63 11.65
CA ALA A 254 5.91 -14.36 11.62
C ALA A 254 5.65 -13.53 12.88
N LEU A 255 4.41 -13.51 13.39
CA LEU A 255 4.05 -12.84 14.65
C LEU A 255 4.79 -13.48 15.83
N GLU A 256 4.80 -14.80 15.95
CA GLU A 256 5.56 -15.51 17.00
C GLU A 256 7.06 -15.12 16.96
N ARG A 257 7.65 -15.01 15.77
CA ARG A 257 9.04 -14.58 15.61
C ARG A 257 9.26 -13.13 15.99
N MET A 258 8.31 -12.25 15.68
CA MET A 258 8.38 -10.82 16.00
C MET A 258 8.28 -10.58 17.51
N PHE A 259 7.38 -11.27 18.19
CA PHE A 259 7.20 -11.17 19.65
C PHE A 259 8.26 -11.93 20.47
N TYR A 260 9.11 -12.74 19.84
CA TYR A 260 10.20 -13.42 20.54
C TYR A 260 11.38 -12.48 20.79
N THR A 261 11.40 -11.86 21.95
CA THR A 261 12.42 -10.89 22.36
C THR A 261 13.74 -11.51 22.87
N GLY A 262 13.82 -12.82 23.04
CA GLY A 262 15.04 -13.52 23.46
C GLY A 262 16.22 -13.39 22.50
N ALA A 263 15.95 -13.08 21.23
CA ALA A 263 16.92 -12.68 20.22
C ALA A 263 16.22 -11.83 19.18
N LEU A 264 16.62 -10.56 19.01
CA LEU A 264 16.07 -9.68 18.01
C LEU A 264 16.38 -10.22 16.60
N ARG A 265 15.34 -10.54 15.85
CA ARG A 265 15.43 -11.03 14.45
C ARG A 265 15.28 -9.91 13.42
N TYR A 266 14.89 -8.75 13.87
CA TYR A 266 14.74 -7.53 13.09
C TYR A 266 15.77 -6.50 13.53
N MET A 267 16.35 -5.76 12.63
CA MET A 267 17.33 -4.70 12.95
C MET A 267 16.61 -3.43 13.44
N MET A 268 15.74 -3.60 14.46
CA MET A 268 14.96 -2.54 15.10
C MET A 268 15.30 -2.51 16.60
N PRO A 269 16.23 -1.62 17.03
CA PRO A 269 16.74 -1.63 18.39
C PRO A 269 15.69 -1.30 19.44
N PHE A 270 14.62 -0.61 19.08
CA PHE A 270 13.49 -0.24 19.96
C PHE A 270 12.28 -1.16 19.78
N LEU A 271 12.45 -2.31 19.12
CA LEU A 271 11.35 -3.26 18.87
C LEU A 271 10.55 -3.63 20.14
N PRO A 272 11.14 -3.85 21.34
CA PRO A 272 10.34 -4.15 22.54
C PRO A 272 9.29 -3.06 22.86
N ASP A 273 9.68 -1.79 22.80
CA ASP A 273 8.74 -0.67 23.03
C ASP A 273 7.67 -0.59 21.93
N ASP A 274 8.06 -0.88 20.66
CA ASP A 274 7.12 -0.96 19.54
C ASP A 274 6.12 -2.11 19.73
N LEU A 275 6.55 -3.26 20.26
CA LEU A 275 5.66 -4.39 20.54
C LEU A 275 4.65 -4.09 21.63
N ASP A 276 5.04 -3.39 22.71
CA ASP A 276 4.13 -2.94 23.76
C ASP A 276 3.06 -1.98 23.21
N GLU A 277 3.46 -1.10 22.26
CA GLU A 277 2.49 -0.22 21.61
C GLU A 277 1.58 -0.96 20.65
N ILE A 278 2.09 -1.92 19.88
CA ILE A 278 1.31 -2.79 18.99
C ILE A 278 0.25 -3.53 19.83
N ASP A 279 0.63 -4.11 20.97
CA ASP A 279 -0.32 -4.77 21.87
C ASP A 279 -1.41 -3.81 22.35
N ARG A 280 -1.01 -2.63 22.81
CA ARG A 280 -1.93 -1.60 23.32
C ARG A 280 -2.89 -1.08 22.25
N VAL A 281 -2.42 -0.86 21.01
CA VAL A 281 -3.20 -0.21 19.95
C VAL A 281 -4.00 -1.23 19.13
N PHE A 282 -3.41 -2.39 18.83
CA PHE A 282 -3.96 -3.40 17.92
C PHE A 282 -4.41 -4.69 18.62
N GLY A 283 -4.15 -4.85 19.92
CA GLY A 283 -4.46 -6.08 20.65
C GLY A 283 -3.58 -7.26 20.27
N GLY A 284 -2.32 -7.01 19.88
CA GLY A 284 -1.32 -8.03 19.58
C GLY A 284 -1.23 -8.45 18.09
N ASP A 285 -2.29 -8.31 17.29
CA ASP A 285 -2.23 -8.56 15.84
C ASP A 285 -2.43 -7.26 15.05
N PRO A 286 -1.36 -6.59 14.59
CA PRO A 286 -1.47 -5.37 13.77
C PRO A 286 -1.86 -5.66 12.32
N TRP A 287 -1.92 -6.94 11.92
CA TRP A 287 -2.08 -7.33 10.53
C TRP A 287 -3.16 -8.42 10.32
N PRO A 288 -4.38 -8.23 10.86
CA PRO A 288 -5.42 -9.25 10.76
C PRO A 288 -5.79 -9.52 9.29
N TYR A 289 -5.92 -10.80 8.92
CA TYR A 289 -6.52 -11.24 7.67
C TYR A 289 -8.02 -11.50 7.87
N GLY A 290 -8.74 -11.66 6.78
CA GLY A 290 -10.19 -11.84 6.79
C GLY A 290 -10.97 -10.54 6.58
N ILE A 291 -12.25 -10.67 6.25
CA ILE A 291 -13.13 -9.53 5.95
C ILE A 291 -13.59 -8.84 7.23
N GLU A 292 -14.08 -9.59 8.21
CA GLU A 292 -14.73 -9.00 9.40
C GLU A 292 -13.80 -8.09 10.23
N PRO A 293 -12.56 -8.48 10.56
CA PRO A 293 -11.67 -7.59 11.30
C PRO A 293 -11.20 -6.37 10.49
N ASN A 294 -11.37 -6.40 9.18
CA ASN A 294 -10.96 -5.34 8.27
C ASN A 294 -12.14 -4.58 7.65
N ARG A 295 -13.36 -4.87 8.04
CA ARG A 295 -14.58 -4.26 7.48
C ARG A 295 -14.51 -2.72 7.46
N PRO A 296 -14.12 -2.00 8.55
CA PRO A 296 -14.02 -0.55 8.50
C PRO A 296 -13.04 -0.05 7.43
N THR A 297 -11.90 -0.74 7.28
CA THR A 297 -10.90 -0.38 6.25
C THR A 297 -11.40 -0.65 4.84
N LEU A 298 -12.02 -1.82 4.61
CA LEU A 298 -12.53 -2.19 3.28
C LEU A 298 -13.69 -1.28 2.85
N GLU A 299 -14.58 -0.91 3.77
CA GLU A 299 -15.66 0.03 3.49
C GLU A 299 -15.15 1.44 3.19
N ALA A 300 -14.11 1.90 3.90
CA ALA A 300 -13.48 3.19 3.62
C ALA A 300 -12.73 3.21 2.28
N GLU A 301 -12.19 2.07 1.84
CA GLU A 301 -11.42 1.98 0.59
C GLU A 301 -12.31 2.14 -0.66
N ILE A 302 -13.61 1.87 -0.55
CA ILE A 302 -14.56 1.99 -1.66
C ILE A 302 -15.40 3.28 -1.64
N GLN A 303 -15.22 4.14 -0.64
CA GLN A 303 -15.86 5.47 -0.55
C GLN A 303 -15.15 6.49 -1.43
#